data_db191566f7ddbf339d9206d98d816c10
#
_entry.id   db191566f7ddbf339d9206d98d816c10
#
_cell.length_a   1.000
_cell.length_b   1.000
_cell.length_c   1.000
_cell.angle_alpha   90.00
_cell.angle_beta   90.00
_cell.angle_gamma   90.00
#
_symmetry.space_group_name_H-M   'P 1'
#
loop_
_entity.id
_entity.type
_entity.pdbx_description
1 polymer ?
#
loop_
_entity_poly.entity_id
_entity_poly.type
_entity_poly.pdbx_seq_one_letter_code
_entity_poly.pdbx_strand_id
1 'polypeptide(L)'
;MCIRDRSKALLSRYGIPLPNGELVETSARAAAAAERLGGRVVLKAQVPAGGRGQAGGVTFALGPEDARAKAESLFKTPLVTAQTGGKGLPVRTILVEEAAALRSELYLGAAVDRSEGRILLLASTEGGAGLEETARTKPGAVVRETVDPFAGLRPFQARRLAFALGLSGETRTQAEAIMDGLVRAFLQNDATLAEINPLGLTEDDRFLALDAKIVLDDNALFRHPELRPAAEDPDADPAEAAAARSGLSYVRLGGDIGCLVNGAGLAMATADLIQAAGGRPADFLDIGGGVSEDAVKTGFEIVLSDAGLRAVLVNVFGGIVRCDVIARGLLRAAGEKGVRVPFVVRFQGTNAEEGRNLLAASGLEYESAETMGEAAARAVAAARRTGEGRA
;
A
#
# COMPACT_ATOMS: atom_id res chain seq x y z
N MET A 1 -1.52 1.88 5.30
CA MET A 1 -1.00 3.03 4.50
C MET A 1 0.52 3.11 4.63
N CYS A 2 1.25 3.16 3.53
CA CYS A 2 2.72 3.35 3.55
C CYS A 2 3.05 4.86 3.49
N ILE A 3 3.87 5.35 4.43
CA ILE A 3 4.24 6.77 4.53
C ILE A 3 5.75 7.00 4.32
N ARG A 4 6.34 6.30 3.33
CA ARG A 4 7.77 6.31 3.08
C ARG A 4 8.39 7.72 2.99
N ASP A 5 7.71 8.63 2.33
CA ASP A 5 8.09 10.04 2.18
C ASP A 5 8.21 10.80 3.50
N ARG A 6 7.41 10.41 4.50
CA ARG A 6 7.32 11.04 5.81
C ARG A 6 7.84 10.15 6.95
N SER A 7 8.24 8.90 6.65
CA SER A 7 8.71 7.95 7.67
C SER A 7 9.86 8.50 8.48
N LYS A 8 10.85 9.12 7.83
CA LYS A 8 12.00 9.72 8.51
C LYS A 8 11.60 10.88 9.42
N ALA A 9 10.74 11.78 8.94
CA ALA A 9 10.23 12.89 9.73
C ALA A 9 9.41 12.40 10.94
N LEU A 10 8.68 11.30 10.80
CA LEU A 10 7.99 10.68 11.93
C LEU A 10 8.99 10.09 12.92
N LEU A 11 9.98 9.33 12.47
CA LEU A 11 10.98 8.70 13.34
C LEU A 11 11.83 9.72 14.11
N SER A 12 12.12 10.89 13.53
CA SER A 12 12.88 11.95 14.22
C SER A 12 12.18 12.45 15.47
N ARG A 13 10.83 12.45 15.51
CA ARG A 13 10.05 12.81 16.70
C ARG A 13 10.26 11.85 17.88
N TYR A 14 10.77 10.66 17.60
CA TYR A 14 11.11 9.63 18.59
C TYR A 14 12.60 9.56 18.91
N GLY A 15 13.36 10.59 18.52
CA GLY A 15 14.79 10.72 18.83
C GLY A 15 15.71 9.89 17.92
N ILE A 16 15.22 9.40 16.79
CA ILE A 16 16.04 8.67 15.82
C ILE A 16 16.80 9.66 14.93
N PRO A 17 18.14 9.65 14.94
CA PRO A 17 18.95 10.60 14.20
C PRO A 17 18.82 10.40 12.69
N LEU A 18 18.76 11.51 11.95
CA LEU A 18 18.66 11.55 10.49
C LEU A 18 19.83 12.35 9.89
N PRO A 19 20.24 12.08 8.64
CA PRO A 19 21.03 13.01 7.86
C PRO A 19 20.26 14.31 7.65
N ASN A 20 20.96 15.44 7.58
CA ASN A 20 20.34 16.69 7.11
C ASN A 20 19.90 16.53 5.67
N GLY A 21 18.70 17.04 5.33
CA GLY A 21 18.17 16.88 3.98
C GLY A 21 16.97 17.74 3.68
N GLU A 22 16.68 17.89 2.39
CA GLU A 22 15.58 18.69 1.87
C GLU A 22 14.83 17.94 0.76
N LEU A 23 13.50 18.04 0.76
CA LEU A 23 12.67 17.59 -0.36
C LEU A 23 12.65 18.68 -1.44
N VAL A 24 12.90 18.27 -2.69
CA VAL A 24 12.95 19.15 -3.84
C VAL A 24 12.11 18.62 -5.00
N GLU A 25 11.52 19.53 -5.76
CA GLU A 25 10.65 19.23 -6.90
C GLU A 25 11.27 19.66 -8.25
N THR A 26 12.44 20.28 -8.22
CA THR A 26 13.15 20.73 -9.44
C THR A 26 14.64 20.49 -9.33
N SER A 27 15.31 20.31 -10.48
CA SER A 27 16.77 20.14 -10.54
C SER A 27 17.54 21.37 -10.04
N ALA A 28 16.99 22.57 -10.23
CA ALA A 28 17.57 23.80 -9.70
C ALA A 28 17.56 23.84 -8.17
N ARG A 29 16.45 23.38 -7.53
CA ARG A 29 16.38 23.27 -6.07
C ARG A 29 17.31 22.17 -5.54
N ALA A 30 17.53 21.08 -6.30
CA ALA A 30 18.49 20.05 -5.93
C ALA A 30 19.93 20.59 -5.90
N ALA A 31 20.33 21.42 -6.86
CA ALA A 31 21.63 22.11 -6.85
C ALA A 31 21.78 23.02 -5.62
N ALA A 32 20.78 23.86 -5.35
CA ALA A 32 20.79 24.76 -4.20
C ALA A 32 20.81 24.01 -2.85
N ALA A 33 20.10 22.88 -2.75
CA ALA A 33 20.16 22.00 -1.58
C ALA A 33 21.56 21.39 -1.41
N ALA A 34 22.17 20.90 -2.49
CA ALA A 34 23.53 20.36 -2.46
C ALA A 34 24.57 21.40 -1.99
N GLU A 35 24.44 22.66 -2.41
CA GLU A 35 25.32 23.74 -1.97
C GLU A 35 25.18 23.96 -0.45
N ARG A 36 23.94 24.05 0.07
CA ARG A 36 23.70 24.23 1.52
C ARG A 36 24.18 23.05 2.37
N LEU A 37 24.12 21.84 1.83
CA LEU A 37 24.50 20.59 2.51
C LEU A 37 26.00 20.24 2.33
N GLY A 38 26.84 21.19 1.90
CA GLY A 38 28.29 21.00 1.83
C GLY A 38 28.82 20.28 0.58
N GLY A 39 28.00 20.14 -0.46
CA GLY A 39 28.39 19.67 -1.78
C GLY A 39 28.41 18.15 -2.00
N ARG A 40 28.56 17.33 -0.97
CA ARG A 40 28.50 15.87 -1.06
C ARG A 40 27.11 15.41 -0.60
N VAL A 41 26.28 15.00 -1.54
CA VAL A 41 24.89 14.66 -1.25
C VAL A 41 24.46 13.33 -1.88
N VAL A 42 23.40 12.77 -1.35
CA VAL A 42 22.67 11.63 -1.92
C VAL A 42 21.29 12.11 -2.36
N LEU A 43 20.97 11.88 -3.61
CA LEU A 43 19.63 12.13 -4.18
C LEU A 43 18.82 10.85 -4.11
N LYS A 44 17.61 10.91 -3.53
CA LYS A 44 16.73 9.75 -3.34
C LYS A 44 15.38 10.05 -3.92
N ALA A 45 15.05 9.40 -5.04
CA ALA A 45 13.72 9.50 -5.66
C ALA A 45 12.62 9.07 -4.67
N GLN A 46 11.57 9.87 -4.53
CA GLN A 46 10.44 9.58 -3.67
C GLN A 46 9.31 8.97 -4.50
N VAL A 47 9.23 7.64 -4.50
CA VAL A 47 8.17 6.86 -5.16
C VAL A 47 7.62 5.82 -4.18
N PRO A 48 6.33 5.44 -4.26
CA PRO A 48 5.70 4.46 -3.38
C PRO A 48 6.09 3.00 -3.72
N ALA A 49 7.36 2.76 -4.06
CA ALA A 49 7.89 1.44 -4.40
C ALA A 49 9.20 1.14 -3.69
N GLY A 50 9.44 -0.16 -3.43
CA GLY A 50 10.72 -0.67 -2.92
C GLY A 50 11.75 -0.86 -4.03
N GLY A 51 13.01 -1.20 -3.65
CA GLY A 51 14.09 -1.49 -4.61
C GLY A 51 14.64 -0.27 -5.35
N ARG A 52 14.38 0.96 -4.85
CA ARG A 52 14.81 2.22 -5.49
C ARG A 52 16.32 2.29 -5.73
N GLY A 53 17.12 1.79 -4.78
CA GLY A 53 18.59 1.78 -4.93
C GLY A 53 19.05 0.96 -6.11
N GLN A 54 18.53 -0.26 -6.27
CA GLN A 54 18.84 -1.17 -7.39
C GLN A 54 18.34 -0.62 -8.73
N ALA A 55 17.26 0.15 -8.71
CA ALA A 55 16.66 0.78 -9.90
C ALA A 55 17.31 2.13 -10.28
N GLY A 56 18.40 2.55 -9.62
CA GLY A 56 19.04 3.84 -9.91
C GLY A 56 18.32 5.06 -9.31
N GLY A 57 17.30 4.86 -8.48
CA GLY A 57 16.56 5.93 -7.79
C GLY A 57 17.29 6.53 -6.59
N VAL A 58 18.49 6.02 -6.26
CA VAL A 58 19.40 6.56 -5.24
C VAL A 58 20.76 6.79 -5.88
N THR A 59 21.27 8.03 -5.86
CA THR A 59 22.51 8.39 -6.51
C THR A 59 23.29 9.43 -5.69
N PHE A 60 24.61 9.30 -5.67
CA PHE A 60 25.50 10.26 -5.05
C PHE A 60 25.80 11.41 -6.00
N ALA A 61 25.96 12.62 -5.46
CA ALA A 61 26.43 13.78 -6.22
C ALA A 61 27.55 14.52 -5.51
N LEU A 62 28.48 15.01 -6.33
CA LEU A 62 29.65 15.79 -5.90
C LEU A 62 29.50 17.22 -6.40
N GLY A 63 28.90 18.07 -5.56
CA GLY A 63 28.66 19.48 -5.88
C GLY A 63 27.30 19.78 -6.53
N PRO A 64 26.96 21.08 -6.58
CA PRO A 64 25.65 21.54 -7.04
C PRO A 64 25.31 21.16 -8.49
N GLU A 65 26.27 21.29 -9.41
CA GLU A 65 26.05 21.01 -10.84
C GLU A 65 25.82 19.51 -11.10
N ASP A 66 26.56 18.62 -10.41
CA ASP A 66 26.35 17.17 -10.50
C ASP A 66 24.99 16.79 -9.90
N ALA A 67 24.60 17.40 -8.77
CA ALA A 67 23.29 17.21 -8.18
C ALA A 67 22.16 17.67 -9.10
N ARG A 68 22.32 18.79 -9.82
CA ARG A 68 21.39 19.28 -10.83
C ARG A 68 21.20 18.29 -11.96
N ALA A 69 22.31 17.82 -12.55
CA ALA A 69 22.28 16.90 -13.69
C ALA A 69 21.60 15.56 -13.32
N LYS A 70 21.93 15.00 -12.14
CA LYS A 70 21.36 13.76 -11.65
C LYS A 70 19.88 13.91 -11.28
N ALA A 71 19.49 15.01 -10.65
CA ALA A 71 18.08 15.31 -10.38
C ALA A 71 17.27 15.46 -11.67
N GLU A 72 17.81 16.12 -12.69
CA GLU A 72 17.16 16.25 -13.99
C GLU A 72 16.92 14.89 -14.66
N SER A 73 17.90 13.99 -14.60
CA SER A 73 17.77 12.61 -15.07
C SER A 73 16.67 11.86 -14.34
N LEU A 74 16.64 11.95 -13.00
CA LEU A 74 15.63 11.29 -12.16
C LEU A 74 14.20 11.81 -12.44
N PHE A 75 14.03 13.13 -12.66
CA PHE A 75 12.71 13.69 -12.95
C PHE A 75 12.20 13.35 -14.36
N LYS A 76 13.11 13.14 -15.32
CA LYS A 76 12.75 12.84 -16.73
C LYS A 76 12.38 11.38 -16.98
N THR A 77 12.92 10.46 -16.18
CA THR A 77 12.81 9.02 -16.43
C THR A 77 11.97 8.33 -15.34
N PRO A 78 10.85 7.68 -15.71
CA PRO A 78 10.10 6.87 -14.75
C PRO A 78 11.00 5.82 -14.09
N LEU A 79 10.89 5.67 -12.78
CA LEU A 79 11.69 4.70 -12.02
C LEU A 79 11.04 3.31 -12.10
N VAL A 80 11.72 2.39 -12.78
CA VAL A 80 11.29 1.00 -12.93
C VAL A 80 11.94 0.14 -11.84
N THR A 81 11.13 -0.41 -10.95
CA THR A 81 11.57 -1.36 -9.91
C THR A 81 10.88 -2.71 -10.10
N ALA A 82 11.30 -3.73 -9.38
CA ALA A 82 10.64 -5.04 -9.40
C ALA A 82 9.14 -4.97 -9.00
N GLN A 83 8.74 -3.92 -8.25
CA GLN A 83 7.36 -3.73 -7.77
C GLN A 83 6.50 -2.87 -8.70
N THR A 84 7.09 -2.10 -9.63
CA THR A 84 6.34 -1.16 -10.48
C THR A 84 5.94 -1.74 -11.84
N GLY A 85 6.38 -2.95 -12.14
CA GLY A 85 6.23 -3.52 -13.49
C GLY A 85 7.01 -2.72 -14.54
N GLY A 86 6.81 -3.03 -15.82
CA GLY A 86 7.60 -2.45 -16.93
C GLY A 86 7.36 -0.95 -17.20
N LYS A 87 6.27 -0.36 -16.68
CA LYS A 87 5.94 1.06 -16.92
C LYS A 87 6.71 2.02 -16.00
N GLY A 88 7.14 1.57 -14.82
CA GLY A 88 7.76 2.44 -13.82
C GLY A 88 6.80 3.48 -13.22
N LEU A 89 7.34 4.27 -12.29
CA LEU A 89 6.62 5.37 -11.64
C LEU A 89 7.34 6.70 -11.90
N PRO A 90 6.61 7.79 -12.19
CA PRO A 90 7.21 9.11 -12.35
C PRO A 90 7.80 9.59 -11.02
N VAL A 91 8.99 10.20 -11.07
CA VAL A 91 9.62 10.82 -9.91
C VAL A 91 9.17 12.28 -9.85
N ARG A 92 8.36 12.64 -8.84
CA ARG A 92 7.84 14.00 -8.65
C ARG A 92 8.66 14.80 -7.64
N THR A 93 9.23 14.10 -6.65
CA THR A 93 10.05 14.70 -5.60
C THR A 93 11.32 13.88 -5.37
N ILE A 94 12.39 14.57 -5.02
CA ILE A 94 13.67 13.96 -4.66
C ILE A 94 14.04 14.46 -3.26
N LEU A 95 14.44 13.57 -2.38
CA LEU A 95 15.06 13.89 -1.12
C LEU A 95 16.57 14.02 -1.36
N VAL A 96 17.10 15.23 -1.16
CA VAL A 96 18.55 15.52 -1.21
C VAL A 96 19.06 15.51 0.20
N GLU A 97 19.99 14.63 0.53
CA GLU A 97 20.56 14.48 1.87
C GLU A 97 22.07 14.58 1.88
N GLU A 98 22.62 15.07 2.98
CA GLU A 98 24.05 15.03 3.26
C GLU A 98 24.57 13.59 3.18
N ALA A 99 25.68 13.39 2.46
CA ALA A 99 26.32 12.09 2.35
C ALA A 99 27.22 11.85 3.56
N ALA A 100 26.83 10.91 4.41
CA ALA A 100 27.62 10.50 5.55
C ALA A 100 28.72 9.49 5.14
N ALA A 101 29.91 9.61 5.76
CA ALA A 101 30.94 8.57 5.69
C ALA A 101 30.55 7.43 6.64
N LEU A 102 30.30 6.24 6.08
CA LEU A 102 29.78 5.09 6.82
C LEU A 102 30.87 4.05 7.05
N ARG A 103 30.94 3.55 8.30
CA ARG A 103 31.73 2.39 8.67
C ARG A 103 30.98 1.09 8.42
N SER A 104 29.67 1.08 8.66
CA SER A 104 28.81 -0.08 8.42
C SER A 104 27.35 0.32 8.25
N GLU A 105 26.58 -0.58 7.65
CA GLU A 105 25.15 -0.45 7.46
C GLU A 105 24.44 -1.61 8.17
N LEU A 106 23.55 -1.27 9.10
CA LEU A 106 22.75 -2.21 9.86
C LEU A 106 21.29 -2.17 9.39
N TYR A 107 20.55 -3.20 9.75
CA TYR A 107 19.11 -3.26 9.62
C TYR A 107 18.44 -3.19 11.00
N LEU A 108 17.34 -2.46 11.08
CA LEU A 108 16.45 -2.45 12.25
C LEU A 108 15.00 -2.38 11.78
N GLY A 109 14.15 -3.31 12.23
CA GLY A 109 12.74 -3.34 11.87
C GLY A 109 11.84 -3.82 12.98
N ALA A 110 10.61 -3.31 13.04
CA ALA A 110 9.55 -3.77 13.91
C ALA A 110 8.33 -4.17 13.06
N ALA A 111 7.73 -5.32 13.34
CA ALA A 111 6.57 -5.84 12.63
C ALA A 111 5.61 -6.54 13.59
N VAL A 112 4.33 -6.67 13.19
CA VAL A 112 3.36 -7.46 13.93
C VAL A 112 3.61 -8.95 13.68
N ASP A 113 3.87 -9.71 14.72
CA ASP A 113 3.78 -11.17 14.70
C ASP A 113 2.34 -11.58 15.02
N ARG A 114 1.60 -11.97 14.01
CA ARG A 114 0.20 -12.34 14.13
C ARG A 114 0.01 -13.70 14.81
N SER A 115 1.00 -14.57 14.75
CA SER A 115 0.93 -15.92 15.36
C SER A 115 1.03 -15.84 16.87
N GLU A 116 1.88 -14.96 17.37
CA GLU A 116 2.13 -14.78 18.82
C GLU A 116 1.33 -13.60 19.41
N GLY A 117 0.69 -12.78 18.58
CA GLY A 117 0.02 -11.55 19.04
C GLY A 117 1.00 -10.55 19.67
N ARG A 118 2.23 -10.49 19.17
CA ARG A 118 3.35 -9.70 19.71
C ARG A 118 3.95 -8.80 18.62
N ILE A 119 4.84 -7.92 19.04
CA ILE A 119 5.71 -7.17 18.13
C ILE A 119 7.02 -7.93 18.01
N LEU A 120 7.48 -8.14 16.81
CA LEU A 120 8.78 -8.70 16.50
C LEU A 120 9.74 -7.57 16.15
N LEU A 121 10.74 -7.33 16.99
CA LEU A 121 11.85 -6.43 16.70
C LEU A 121 12.99 -7.24 16.08
N LEU A 122 13.42 -6.84 14.91
CA LEU A 122 14.44 -7.49 14.08
C LEU A 122 15.64 -6.58 13.93
N ALA A 123 16.84 -7.13 14.04
CA ALA A 123 18.08 -6.41 13.82
C ALA A 123 19.11 -7.28 13.10
N SER A 124 19.94 -6.69 12.23
CA SER A 124 21.03 -7.36 11.55
C SER A 124 22.22 -6.43 11.36
N THR A 125 23.42 -7.02 11.35
CA THR A 125 24.65 -6.31 10.96
C THR A 125 24.78 -6.13 9.46
N GLU A 126 23.91 -6.77 8.66
CA GLU A 126 23.83 -6.64 7.22
C GLU A 126 22.57 -5.85 6.88
N GLY A 127 22.72 -4.59 6.47
CA GLY A 127 21.64 -3.71 6.01
C GLY A 127 21.69 -3.50 4.49
N GLY A 128 20.77 -2.69 3.99
CA GLY A 128 20.69 -2.35 2.58
C GLY A 128 19.93 -3.38 1.73
N ALA A 129 20.25 -3.46 0.45
CA ALA A 129 19.48 -4.21 -0.56
C ALA A 129 19.58 -5.76 -0.44
N GLY A 130 20.53 -6.28 0.32
CA GLY A 130 20.79 -7.71 0.43
C GLY A 130 20.09 -8.43 1.58
N LEU A 131 19.31 -7.71 2.41
CA LEU A 131 18.75 -8.24 3.65
C LEU A 131 17.86 -9.47 3.45
N GLU A 132 16.98 -9.47 2.44
CA GLU A 132 16.06 -10.59 2.17
C GLU A 132 16.84 -11.87 1.81
N GLU A 133 17.88 -11.73 1.00
CA GLU A 133 18.77 -12.85 0.62
C GLU A 133 19.56 -13.33 1.85
N THR A 134 20.07 -12.41 2.66
CA THR A 134 20.77 -12.74 3.91
C THR A 134 19.85 -13.48 4.88
N ALA A 135 18.62 -13.01 5.08
CA ALA A 135 17.66 -13.68 5.95
C ALA A 135 17.32 -15.10 5.47
N ARG A 136 17.29 -15.31 4.16
CA ARG A 136 17.02 -16.62 3.55
C ARG A 136 18.23 -17.59 3.63
N THR A 137 19.43 -17.06 3.39
CA THR A 137 20.66 -17.89 3.28
C THR A 137 21.38 -18.06 4.62
N LYS A 138 21.27 -17.07 5.50
CA LYS A 138 21.90 -17.04 6.83
C LYS A 138 20.87 -16.65 7.90
N PRO A 139 19.92 -17.51 8.28
CA PRO A 139 18.86 -17.15 9.24
C PRO A 139 19.37 -16.61 10.58
N GLY A 140 20.58 -17.01 11.00
CA GLY A 140 21.22 -16.51 12.22
C GLY A 140 21.78 -15.09 12.15
N ALA A 141 21.88 -14.48 10.95
CA ALA A 141 22.33 -13.10 10.77
C ALA A 141 21.27 -12.08 11.17
N VAL A 142 20.00 -12.49 11.28
CA VAL A 142 18.90 -11.66 11.74
C VAL A 142 18.54 -12.04 13.17
N VAL A 143 18.88 -11.16 14.11
CA VAL A 143 18.55 -11.33 15.53
C VAL A 143 17.12 -10.86 15.78
N ARG A 144 16.39 -11.59 16.62
CA ARG A 144 14.97 -11.36 16.88
C ARG A 144 14.73 -11.15 18.37
N GLU A 145 13.82 -10.22 18.67
CA GLU A 145 13.34 -9.95 20.02
C GLU A 145 11.82 -9.79 20.01
N THR A 146 11.13 -10.52 20.88
CA THR A 146 9.68 -10.40 21.01
C THR A 146 9.34 -9.34 22.04
N VAL A 147 8.55 -8.35 21.63
CA VAL A 147 8.15 -7.21 22.47
C VAL A 147 6.66 -7.31 22.80
N ASP A 148 6.33 -7.20 24.07
CA ASP A 148 4.96 -7.12 24.53
C ASP A 148 4.38 -5.74 24.18
N PRO A 149 3.23 -5.66 23.48
CA PRO A 149 2.67 -4.38 23.03
C PRO A 149 2.24 -3.45 24.19
N PHE A 150 1.92 -4.00 25.36
CA PHE A 150 1.53 -3.21 26.53
C PHE A 150 2.73 -2.75 27.35
N ALA A 151 3.75 -3.61 27.43
CA ALA A 151 4.95 -3.32 28.22
C ALA A 151 6.01 -2.52 27.45
N GLY A 152 5.95 -2.52 26.11
CA GLY A 152 6.95 -1.93 25.24
C GLY A 152 8.30 -2.67 25.29
N LEU A 153 9.31 -2.09 24.68
CA LEU A 153 10.67 -2.62 24.68
C LEU A 153 11.31 -2.41 26.07
N ARG A 154 11.80 -3.50 26.66
CA ARG A 154 12.50 -3.42 27.94
C ARG A 154 13.99 -3.17 27.74
N PRO A 155 14.66 -2.43 28.65
CA PRO A 155 16.09 -2.10 28.47
C PRO A 155 16.99 -3.31 28.28
N PHE A 156 16.70 -4.44 28.94
CA PHE A 156 17.49 -5.67 28.78
C PHE A 156 17.34 -6.28 27.39
N GLN A 157 16.18 -6.13 26.74
CA GLN A 157 15.91 -6.62 25.38
C GLN A 157 16.71 -5.81 24.35
N ALA A 158 16.66 -4.48 24.44
CA ALA A 158 17.47 -3.60 23.58
C ALA A 158 18.97 -3.88 23.74
N ARG A 159 19.41 -4.08 24.98
CA ARG A 159 20.81 -4.41 25.31
C ARG A 159 21.24 -5.75 24.73
N ARG A 160 20.37 -6.78 24.81
CA ARG A 160 20.62 -8.10 24.22
C ARG A 160 20.80 -8.02 22.72
N LEU A 161 19.94 -7.28 22.02
CA LEU A 161 20.07 -7.02 20.58
C LEU A 161 21.34 -6.27 20.26
N ALA A 162 21.66 -5.20 20.98
CA ALA A 162 22.87 -4.42 20.75
C ALA A 162 24.15 -5.26 20.89
N PHE A 163 24.21 -6.14 21.90
CA PHE A 163 25.33 -7.07 22.05
C PHE A 163 25.39 -8.10 20.91
N ALA A 164 24.25 -8.61 20.46
CA ALA A 164 24.19 -9.54 19.34
C ALA A 164 24.66 -8.89 18.03
N LEU A 165 24.49 -7.57 17.88
CA LEU A 165 25.04 -6.77 16.78
C LEU A 165 26.53 -6.43 16.97
N GLY A 166 27.19 -6.86 18.06
CA GLY A 166 28.58 -6.56 18.34
C GLY A 166 28.85 -5.12 18.81
N LEU A 167 27.80 -4.39 19.22
CA LEU A 167 27.91 -3.00 19.65
C LEU A 167 28.37 -2.89 21.11
N SER A 168 29.18 -1.88 21.43
CA SER A 168 29.73 -1.64 22.76
C SER A 168 29.85 -0.14 23.05
N GLY A 169 30.08 0.22 24.32
CA GLY A 169 30.29 1.60 24.71
C GLY A 169 29.15 2.54 24.31
N GLU A 170 29.47 3.64 23.68
CA GLU A 170 28.53 4.67 23.27
C GLU A 170 27.62 4.21 22.10
N THR A 171 28.16 3.48 21.12
CA THR A 171 27.37 2.95 19.99
C THR A 171 26.28 2.00 20.47
N ARG A 172 26.55 1.19 21.52
CA ARG A 172 25.50 0.37 22.16
C ARG A 172 24.40 1.24 22.75
N THR A 173 24.75 2.28 23.50
CA THR A 173 23.77 3.17 24.17
C THR A 173 22.89 3.89 23.14
N GLN A 174 23.50 4.37 22.05
CA GLN A 174 22.76 4.98 20.92
C GLN A 174 21.81 3.97 20.27
N ALA A 175 22.25 2.76 19.98
CA ALA A 175 21.44 1.72 19.38
C ALA A 175 20.25 1.32 20.28
N GLU A 176 20.47 1.18 21.59
CA GLU A 176 19.40 0.93 22.58
C GLU A 176 18.34 2.04 22.52
N ALA A 177 18.74 3.30 22.45
CA ALA A 177 17.82 4.44 22.34
C ALA A 177 17.05 4.47 21.01
N ILE A 178 17.71 4.12 19.90
CA ILE A 178 17.08 4.03 18.57
C ILE A 178 16.07 2.89 18.53
N MET A 179 16.38 1.72 19.12
CA MET A 179 15.45 0.59 19.22
C MET A 179 14.22 0.95 20.03
N ASP A 180 14.38 1.62 21.17
CA ASP A 180 13.26 2.12 21.98
C ASP A 180 12.44 3.15 21.20
N GLY A 181 13.08 4.10 20.54
CA GLY A 181 12.43 5.09 19.68
C GLY A 181 11.60 4.46 18.57
N LEU A 182 12.14 3.43 17.89
CA LEU A 182 11.43 2.71 16.83
C LEU A 182 10.19 1.97 17.36
N VAL A 183 10.32 1.28 18.48
CA VAL A 183 9.18 0.56 19.09
C VAL A 183 8.12 1.53 19.59
N ARG A 184 8.50 2.68 20.18
CA ARG A 184 7.54 3.74 20.55
C ARG A 184 6.85 4.34 19.31
N ALA A 185 7.59 4.62 18.25
CA ALA A 185 7.02 5.10 16.99
C ALA A 185 6.04 4.08 16.42
N PHE A 186 6.39 2.81 16.43
CA PHE A 186 5.55 1.69 15.97
C PHE A 186 4.23 1.62 16.74
N LEU A 187 4.30 1.59 18.08
CA LEU A 187 3.12 1.45 18.95
C LEU A 187 2.21 2.68 18.94
N GLN A 188 2.80 3.88 19.02
CA GLN A 188 2.03 5.11 19.19
C GLN A 188 1.37 5.60 17.90
N ASN A 189 1.79 5.08 16.76
CA ASN A 189 1.20 5.44 15.46
C ASN A 189 0.45 4.28 14.80
N ASP A 190 0.11 3.23 15.56
CA ASP A 190 -0.59 2.06 15.03
C ASP A 190 0.08 1.48 13.76
N ALA A 191 1.41 1.38 13.78
CA ALA A 191 2.13 0.82 12.66
C ALA A 191 2.02 -0.71 12.63
N THR A 192 1.98 -1.28 11.44
CA THR A 192 2.08 -2.73 11.20
C THR A 192 3.47 -3.15 10.75
N LEU A 193 4.25 -2.17 10.27
CA LEU A 193 5.67 -2.30 9.93
C LEU A 193 6.35 -0.94 10.18
N ALA A 194 7.51 -0.95 10.82
CA ALA A 194 8.43 0.18 10.85
C ALA A 194 9.84 -0.34 10.62
N GLU A 195 10.53 0.18 9.60
CA GLU A 195 11.80 -0.33 9.13
C GLU A 195 12.77 0.83 8.90
N ILE A 196 14.00 0.66 9.38
CA ILE A 196 15.15 1.50 9.06
C ILE A 196 16.14 0.63 8.29
N ASN A 197 16.33 0.92 7.01
CA ASN A 197 17.18 0.10 6.13
C ASN A 197 17.81 0.94 5.00
N PRO A 198 19.10 1.33 5.15
CA PRO A 198 19.97 0.98 6.27
C PRO A 198 19.94 1.98 7.44
N LEU A 199 20.28 1.49 8.62
CA LEU A 199 20.73 2.27 9.76
C LEU A 199 22.26 2.38 9.66
N GLY A 200 22.74 3.53 9.22
CA GLY A 200 24.16 3.77 9.00
C GLY A 200 24.90 4.05 10.31
N LEU A 201 26.01 3.37 10.54
CA LEU A 201 26.97 3.72 11.57
C LEU A 201 28.13 4.47 10.90
N THR A 202 28.32 5.71 11.27
CA THR A 202 29.33 6.62 10.71
C THR A 202 30.74 6.32 11.23
N GLU A 203 31.77 6.84 10.57
CA GLU A 203 33.16 6.71 11.00
C GLU A 203 33.44 7.38 12.35
N ASP A 204 32.64 8.38 12.72
CA ASP A 204 32.71 9.08 14.02
C ASP A 204 31.72 8.51 15.07
N ASP A 205 31.37 7.21 14.93
CA ASP A 205 30.60 6.44 15.89
C ASP A 205 29.17 6.97 16.16
N ARG A 206 28.54 7.62 15.19
CA ARG A 206 27.13 8.06 15.26
C ARG A 206 26.24 7.18 14.39
N PHE A 207 24.99 6.96 14.81
CA PHE A 207 23.98 6.34 13.98
C PHE A 207 23.15 7.36 13.22
N LEU A 208 22.77 7.03 11.98
CA LEU A 208 21.87 7.80 11.14
C LEU A 208 20.89 6.87 10.42
N ALA A 209 19.60 7.13 10.51
CA ALA A 209 18.60 6.41 9.70
C ALA A 209 18.64 6.94 8.26
N LEU A 210 19.28 6.20 7.36
CA LEU A 210 19.49 6.63 5.98
C LEU A 210 18.26 6.46 5.12
N ASP A 211 17.51 5.37 5.30
CA ASP A 211 16.20 5.20 4.72
C ASP A 211 15.25 4.57 5.75
N ALA A 212 13.96 4.88 5.62
CA ALA A 212 12.94 4.38 6.51
C ALA A 212 11.63 4.11 5.78
N LYS A 213 10.90 3.11 6.26
CA LYS A 213 9.57 2.77 5.76
C LYS A 213 8.66 2.47 6.94
N ILE A 214 7.51 3.13 6.99
CA ILE A 214 6.47 2.84 7.97
C ILE A 214 5.19 2.49 7.22
N VAL A 215 4.51 1.44 7.67
CA VAL A 215 3.18 1.06 7.21
C VAL A 215 2.24 1.15 8.42
N LEU A 216 1.25 2.01 8.30
CA LEU A 216 0.23 2.22 9.32
C LEU A 216 -0.95 1.27 9.09
N ASP A 217 -1.65 0.92 10.15
CA ASP A 217 -2.93 0.23 10.06
C ASP A 217 -3.99 1.21 9.51
N ASP A 218 -4.57 0.89 8.37
CA ASP A 218 -5.60 1.72 7.74
C ASP A 218 -6.83 1.88 8.63
N ASN A 219 -7.16 0.86 9.43
CA ASN A 219 -8.27 0.91 10.37
C ASN A 219 -8.03 1.87 11.56
N ALA A 220 -6.79 2.24 11.83
CA ALA A 220 -6.41 3.15 12.90
C ALA A 220 -6.19 4.61 12.42
N LEU A 221 -6.21 4.87 11.10
CA LEU A 221 -5.92 6.20 10.54
C LEU A 221 -6.86 7.30 11.02
N PHE A 222 -8.05 6.96 11.53
CA PHE A 222 -8.96 7.95 12.13
C PHE A 222 -8.37 8.59 13.39
N ARG A 223 -7.44 7.91 14.07
CA ARG A 223 -6.72 8.41 15.25
C ARG A 223 -5.50 9.27 14.89
N HIS A 224 -5.05 9.20 13.62
CA HIS A 224 -3.84 9.85 13.13
C HIS A 224 -4.14 10.74 11.91
N PRO A 225 -5.02 11.75 12.03
CA PRO A 225 -5.40 12.61 10.90
C PRO A 225 -4.20 13.35 10.30
N GLU A 226 -3.18 13.67 11.12
CA GLU A 226 -1.93 14.34 10.72
C GLU A 226 -1.03 13.45 9.85
N LEU A 227 -1.22 12.13 9.88
CA LEU A 227 -0.46 11.17 9.07
C LEU A 227 -1.16 10.82 7.75
N ARG A 228 -2.39 11.29 7.53
CA ARG A 228 -3.05 11.13 6.25
C ARG A 228 -2.33 11.92 5.16
N PRO A 229 -2.33 11.47 3.91
CA PRO A 229 -1.81 12.26 2.81
C PRO A 229 -2.49 13.63 2.76
N ALA A 230 -1.70 14.68 2.56
CA ALA A 230 -2.24 16.03 2.41
C ALA A 230 -3.02 16.20 1.10
N ALA A 231 -2.72 15.39 0.09
CA ALA A 231 -3.40 15.33 -1.20
C ALA A 231 -3.54 13.87 -1.62
N GLU A 232 -4.52 13.59 -2.47
CA GLU A 232 -4.64 12.30 -3.15
C GLU A 232 -3.38 12.04 -3.98
N ASP A 233 -2.97 10.77 -4.05
CA ASP A 233 -1.88 10.37 -4.94
C ASP A 233 -2.30 10.69 -6.39
N PRO A 234 -1.63 11.61 -7.09
CA PRO A 234 -1.99 11.97 -8.45
C PRO A 234 -1.78 10.82 -9.45
N ASP A 235 -1.07 9.77 -9.05
CA ASP A 235 -0.81 8.58 -9.86
C ASP A 235 -1.72 7.40 -9.44
N ALA A 236 -2.60 7.57 -8.45
CA ALA A 236 -3.61 6.57 -8.09
C ALA A 236 -4.59 6.35 -9.25
N ASP A 237 -5.06 5.11 -9.41
CA ASP A 237 -6.15 4.83 -10.35
C ASP A 237 -7.37 5.69 -9.95
N PRO A 238 -7.93 6.48 -10.88
CA PRO A 238 -9.06 7.37 -10.57
C PRO A 238 -10.27 6.62 -10.00
N ALA A 239 -10.49 5.37 -10.39
CA ALA A 239 -11.57 4.52 -9.88
C ALA A 239 -11.29 4.08 -8.45
N GLU A 240 -10.03 3.69 -8.12
CA GLU A 240 -9.62 3.35 -6.76
C GLU A 240 -9.75 4.57 -5.82
N ALA A 241 -9.31 5.75 -6.28
CA ALA A 241 -9.45 6.98 -5.53
C ALA A 241 -10.93 7.35 -5.28
N ALA A 242 -11.80 7.20 -6.30
CA ALA A 242 -13.23 7.46 -6.16
C ALA A 242 -13.91 6.48 -5.20
N ALA A 243 -13.57 5.21 -5.24
CA ALA A 243 -14.06 4.18 -4.33
C ALA A 243 -13.65 4.48 -2.88
N ALA A 244 -12.39 4.81 -2.65
CA ALA A 244 -11.86 5.14 -1.32
C ALA A 244 -12.58 6.35 -0.69
N ARG A 245 -12.91 7.40 -1.47
CA ARG A 245 -13.70 8.54 -0.99
C ARG A 245 -15.10 8.15 -0.52
N SER A 246 -15.66 7.09 -1.09
CA SER A 246 -17.00 6.57 -0.74
C SER A 246 -16.95 5.45 0.30
N GLY A 247 -15.78 5.17 0.89
CA GLY A 247 -15.59 4.10 1.87
C GLY A 247 -15.67 2.70 1.28
N LEU A 248 -15.44 2.55 -0.03
CA LEU A 248 -15.45 1.29 -0.76
C LEU A 248 -14.01 0.81 -0.99
N SER A 249 -13.83 -0.51 -1.05
CA SER A 249 -12.56 -1.13 -1.43
C SER A 249 -12.62 -1.57 -2.89
N TYR A 250 -11.81 -0.94 -3.75
CA TYR A 250 -11.73 -1.26 -5.18
C TYR A 250 -10.30 -1.51 -5.60
N VAL A 251 -10.08 -2.55 -6.40
CA VAL A 251 -8.80 -2.88 -7.03
C VAL A 251 -9.05 -3.33 -8.46
N ARG A 252 -8.36 -2.74 -9.42
CA ARG A 252 -8.44 -3.15 -10.83
C ARG A 252 -7.62 -4.41 -11.07
N LEU A 253 -8.25 -5.44 -11.67
CA LEU A 253 -7.62 -6.73 -12.01
C LEU A 253 -7.37 -6.93 -13.51
N GLY A 254 -7.95 -6.08 -14.35
CA GLY A 254 -7.69 -6.06 -15.80
C GLY A 254 -8.37 -7.16 -16.63
N GLY A 255 -9.42 -7.79 -16.09
CA GLY A 255 -10.30 -8.70 -16.82
C GLY A 255 -11.43 -7.97 -17.56
N ASP A 256 -12.54 -8.68 -17.81
CA ASP A 256 -13.70 -8.22 -18.58
C ASP A 256 -15.05 -8.47 -17.89
N ILE A 257 -15.04 -9.02 -16.67
CA ILE A 257 -16.23 -9.23 -15.84
C ILE A 257 -16.10 -8.37 -14.58
N GLY A 258 -16.87 -7.30 -14.48
CA GLY A 258 -16.94 -6.44 -13.31
C GLY A 258 -17.63 -7.15 -12.14
N CYS A 259 -17.16 -6.89 -10.92
CA CYS A 259 -17.66 -7.55 -9.71
C CYS A 259 -18.07 -6.52 -8.67
N LEU A 260 -19.32 -6.58 -8.19
CA LEU A 260 -19.81 -5.84 -7.03
C LEU A 260 -20.23 -6.83 -5.96
N VAL A 261 -19.53 -6.84 -4.83
CA VAL A 261 -19.67 -7.86 -3.79
C VAL A 261 -19.63 -7.21 -2.41
N ASN A 262 -20.23 -7.83 -1.40
CA ASN A 262 -20.09 -7.39 -0.02
C ASN A 262 -19.21 -8.35 0.79
N GLY A 263 -18.12 -7.81 1.29
CA GLY A 263 -17.13 -8.53 2.09
C GLY A 263 -15.99 -9.13 1.27
N ALA A 264 -14.76 -8.87 1.69
CA ALA A 264 -13.54 -9.25 0.98
C ALA A 264 -13.42 -10.76 0.71
N GLY A 265 -13.86 -11.61 1.66
CA GLY A 265 -13.86 -13.07 1.47
C GLY A 265 -14.78 -13.53 0.35
N LEU A 266 -16.00 -12.93 0.28
CA LEU A 266 -16.95 -13.24 -0.79
C LEU A 266 -16.45 -12.71 -2.14
N ALA A 267 -15.78 -11.56 -2.16
CA ALA A 267 -15.21 -10.99 -3.37
C ALA A 267 -14.07 -11.85 -3.93
N MET A 268 -13.18 -12.34 -3.08
CA MET A 268 -12.13 -13.30 -3.50
C MET A 268 -12.72 -14.59 -4.04
N ALA A 269 -13.68 -15.19 -3.31
CA ALA A 269 -14.35 -16.41 -3.76
C ALA A 269 -15.12 -16.21 -5.07
N THR A 270 -15.71 -15.02 -5.30
CA THR A 270 -16.38 -14.67 -6.56
C THR A 270 -15.38 -14.60 -7.71
N ALA A 271 -14.24 -13.95 -7.51
CA ALA A 271 -13.17 -13.88 -8.51
C ALA A 271 -12.62 -15.27 -8.86
N ASP A 272 -12.39 -16.13 -7.86
CA ASP A 272 -11.92 -17.51 -8.06
C ASP A 272 -12.95 -18.34 -8.88
N LEU A 273 -14.23 -18.21 -8.59
CA LEU A 273 -15.27 -18.92 -9.33
C LEU A 273 -15.41 -18.42 -10.78
N ILE A 274 -15.25 -17.12 -11.03
CA ILE A 274 -15.18 -16.57 -12.40
C ILE A 274 -14.00 -17.19 -13.16
N GLN A 275 -12.82 -17.24 -12.53
CA GLN A 275 -11.63 -17.85 -13.13
C GLN A 275 -11.81 -19.35 -13.38
N ALA A 276 -12.37 -20.09 -12.42
CA ALA A 276 -12.67 -21.51 -12.57
C ALA A 276 -13.67 -21.79 -13.70
N ALA A 277 -14.62 -20.87 -13.96
CA ALA A 277 -15.54 -20.94 -15.09
C ALA A 277 -14.90 -20.50 -16.43
N GLY A 278 -13.61 -20.12 -16.44
CA GLY A 278 -12.86 -19.68 -17.62
C GLY A 278 -13.11 -18.22 -18.03
N GLY A 279 -13.52 -17.36 -17.08
CA GLY A 279 -13.65 -15.93 -17.23
C GLY A 279 -12.48 -15.17 -16.58
N ARG A 280 -12.50 -13.84 -16.67
CA ARG A 280 -11.47 -12.96 -16.11
C ARG A 280 -12.14 -11.82 -15.33
N PRO A 281 -11.98 -11.76 -13.97
CA PRO A 281 -12.52 -10.66 -13.19
C PRO A 281 -11.82 -9.35 -13.58
N ALA A 282 -12.60 -8.28 -13.81
CA ALA A 282 -12.09 -6.96 -14.17
C ALA A 282 -11.63 -6.17 -12.96
N ASP A 283 -12.28 -6.41 -11.84
CA ASP A 283 -12.06 -5.71 -10.59
C ASP A 283 -12.36 -6.58 -9.37
N PHE A 284 -11.96 -6.04 -8.22
CA PHE A 284 -12.37 -6.45 -6.91
C PHE A 284 -13.04 -5.23 -6.26
N LEU A 285 -14.38 -5.22 -6.20
CA LEU A 285 -15.10 -4.18 -5.48
C LEU A 285 -15.85 -4.77 -4.31
N ASP A 286 -15.43 -4.41 -3.09
CA ASP A 286 -16.13 -4.72 -1.84
C ASP A 286 -16.86 -3.48 -1.33
N ILE A 287 -18.20 -3.58 -1.23
CA ILE A 287 -19.05 -2.52 -0.71
C ILE A 287 -19.19 -2.55 0.81
N GLY A 288 -18.56 -3.51 1.50
CA GLY A 288 -18.63 -3.63 2.96
C GLY A 288 -19.95 -4.13 3.51
N GLY A 289 -20.11 -4.06 4.83
CA GLY A 289 -21.26 -4.63 5.56
C GLY A 289 -22.38 -3.64 5.88
N GLY A 290 -22.11 -2.36 6.00
CA GLY A 290 -23.08 -1.30 6.41
C GLY A 290 -23.29 -0.25 5.33
N VAL A 291 -23.31 -0.66 4.06
CA VAL A 291 -23.31 0.24 2.91
C VAL A 291 -24.63 1.01 2.78
N SER A 292 -24.53 2.31 2.42
CA SER A 292 -25.66 3.15 2.04
C SER A 292 -26.01 2.96 0.56
N GLU A 293 -27.24 3.34 0.20
CA GLU A 293 -27.70 3.34 -1.20
C GLU A 293 -26.80 4.20 -2.12
N ASP A 294 -26.33 5.35 -1.63
CA ASP A 294 -25.42 6.23 -2.38
C ASP A 294 -24.04 5.60 -2.61
N ALA A 295 -23.50 4.88 -1.63
CA ALA A 295 -22.23 4.18 -1.79
C ALA A 295 -22.36 3.00 -2.78
N VAL A 296 -23.48 2.25 -2.76
CA VAL A 296 -23.76 1.22 -3.76
C VAL A 296 -23.84 1.81 -5.16
N LYS A 297 -24.59 2.92 -5.32
CA LYS A 297 -24.68 3.65 -6.58
C LYS A 297 -23.29 4.02 -7.09
N THR A 298 -22.48 4.67 -6.26
CA THR A 298 -21.10 5.05 -6.61
C THR A 298 -20.24 3.85 -6.99
N GLY A 299 -20.32 2.76 -6.22
CA GLY A 299 -19.56 1.54 -6.52
C GLY A 299 -19.96 0.93 -7.87
N PHE A 300 -21.25 0.87 -8.17
CA PHE A 300 -21.73 0.36 -9.45
C PHE A 300 -21.34 1.26 -10.62
N GLU A 301 -21.38 2.59 -10.45
CA GLU A 301 -20.89 3.54 -11.45
C GLU A 301 -19.39 3.42 -11.73
N ILE A 302 -18.59 3.16 -10.68
CA ILE A 302 -17.17 2.88 -10.81
C ILE A 302 -16.94 1.63 -11.64
N VAL A 303 -17.61 0.52 -11.34
CA VAL A 303 -17.53 -0.69 -12.14
C VAL A 303 -17.92 -0.41 -13.60
N LEU A 304 -19.07 0.23 -13.83
CA LEU A 304 -19.57 0.55 -15.19
C LEU A 304 -18.68 1.52 -15.97
N SER A 305 -17.78 2.25 -15.32
CA SER A 305 -16.84 3.18 -15.96
C SER A 305 -15.71 2.48 -16.73
N ASP A 306 -15.48 1.20 -16.49
CA ASP A 306 -14.49 0.43 -17.23
C ASP A 306 -15.00 0.08 -18.63
N ALA A 307 -14.40 0.68 -19.65
CA ALA A 307 -14.76 0.46 -21.07
C ALA A 307 -14.47 -0.97 -21.58
N GLY A 308 -13.64 -1.72 -20.87
CA GLY A 308 -13.28 -3.11 -21.18
C GLY A 308 -14.32 -4.16 -20.75
N LEU A 309 -15.34 -3.73 -19.98
CA LEU A 309 -16.34 -4.66 -19.46
C LEU A 309 -17.19 -5.30 -20.57
N ARG A 310 -17.46 -6.59 -20.37
CA ARG A 310 -18.36 -7.40 -21.20
C ARG A 310 -19.55 -7.95 -20.41
N ALA A 311 -19.41 -8.05 -19.08
CA ALA A 311 -20.50 -8.41 -18.16
C ALA A 311 -20.22 -7.85 -16.77
N VAL A 312 -21.25 -7.78 -15.92
CA VAL A 312 -21.11 -7.47 -14.49
C VAL A 312 -21.78 -8.55 -13.65
N LEU A 313 -21.11 -8.96 -12.58
CA LEU A 313 -21.66 -9.85 -11.56
C LEU A 313 -21.85 -9.08 -10.24
N VAL A 314 -23.10 -8.98 -9.80
CA VAL A 314 -23.47 -8.50 -8.47
C VAL A 314 -23.73 -9.71 -7.58
N ASN A 315 -22.86 -9.97 -6.61
CA ASN A 315 -22.97 -11.12 -5.72
C ASN A 315 -23.05 -10.67 -4.27
N VAL A 316 -24.24 -10.71 -3.69
CA VAL A 316 -24.52 -10.21 -2.34
C VAL A 316 -25.00 -11.34 -1.45
N PHE A 317 -24.36 -11.47 -0.30
CA PHE A 317 -24.82 -12.29 0.81
C PHE A 317 -25.17 -11.40 2.01
N GLY A 318 -26.45 -11.20 2.25
CA GLY A 318 -26.94 -10.33 3.30
C GLY A 318 -26.96 -11.02 4.67
N GLY A 319 -25.98 -10.68 5.50
CA GLY A 319 -26.14 -10.80 6.96
C GLY A 319 -26.58 -9.43 7.49
N ILE A 320 -25.64 -8.48 7.58
CA ILE A 320 -25.89 -7.08 7.96
C ILE A 320 -26.37 -6.27 6.74
N VAL A 321 -25.83 -6.54 5.56
CA VAL A 321 -26.21 -5.90 4.29
C VAL A 321 -27.64 -6.27 3.91
N ARG A 322 -28.40 -5.30 3.47
CA ARG A 322 -29.79 -5.49 3.01
C ARG A 322 -29.86 -5.46 1.49
N CYS A 323 -30.33 -6.54 0.88
CA CYS A 323 -30.40 -6.66 -0.58
C CYS A 323 -31.36 -5.65 -1.24
N ASP A 324 -32.39 -5.16 -0.53
CA ASP A 324 -33.27 -4.10 -1.02
C ASP A 324 -32.55 -2.74 -1.15
N VAL A 325 -31.62 -2.42 -0.24
CA VAL A 325 -30.75 -1.22 -0.32
C VAL A 325 -29.82 -1.33 -1.52
N ILE A 326 -29.23 -2.51 -1.72
CA ILE A 326 -28.39 -2.77 -2.89
C ILE A 326 -29.18 -2.61 -4.19
N ALA A 327 -30.37 -3.21 -4.27
CA ALA A 327 -31.22 -3.10 -5.46
C ALA A 327 -31.54 -1.65 -5.80
N ARG A 328 -31.92 -0.81 -4.81
CA ARG A 328 -32.18 0.61 -5.04
C ARG A 328 -30.95 1.37 -5.53
N GLY A 329 -29.76 1.14 -4.95
CA GLY A 329 -28.52 1.75 -5.41
C GLY A 329 -28.17 1.38 -6.84
N LEU A 330 -28.31 0.09 -7.20
CA LEU A 330 -28.12 -0.40 -8.58
C LEU A 330 -29.08 0.27 -9.55
N LEU A 331 -30.37 0.35 -9.21
CA LEU A 331 -31.40 0.96 -10.06
C LEU A 331 -31.15 2.45 -10.29
N ARG A 332 -30.72 3.18 -9.27
CA ARG A 332 -30.36 4.59 -9.41
C ARG A 332 -29.16 4.76 -10.35
N ALA A 333 -28.11 3.99 -10.18
CA ALA A 333 -26.95 4.04 -11.08
C ALA A 333 -27.32 3.66 -12.52
N ALA A 334 -28.13 2.60 -12.69
CA ALA A 334 -28.60 2.17 -14.00
C ALA A 334 -29.45 3.24 -14.71
N GLY A 335 -30.31 3.95 -13.96
CA GLY A 335 -31.12 5.04 -14.49
C GLY A 335 -30.32 6.26 -14.93
N GLU A 336 -29.24 6.60 -14.23
CA GLU A 336 -28.40 7.77 -14.53
C GLU A 336 -27.35 7.51 -15.62
N LYS A 337 -26.68 6.36 -15.60
CA LYS A 337 -25.59 6.02 -16.53
C LYS A 337 -26.00 5.14 -17.70
N GLY A 338 -27.10 4.41 -17.54
CA GLY A 338 -27.48 3.32 -18.43
C GLY A 338 -26.56 2.10 -18.26
N VAL A 339 -27.11 0.91 -18.31
CA VAL A 339 -26.35 -0.34 -18.30
C VAL A 339 -26.21 -0.83 -19.74
N ARG A 340 -24.97 -0.89 -20.22
CA ARG A 340 -24.66 -1.25 -21.64
C ARG A 340 -24.12 -2.68 -21.79
N VAL A 341 -23.96 -3.38 -20.68
CA VAL A 341 -23.44 -4.74 -20.62
C VAL A 341 -24.42 -5.62 -19.83
N PRO A 342 -24.56 -6.91 -20.16
CA PRO A 342 -25.39 -7.82 -19.40
C PRO A 342 -24.90 -7.89 -17.96
N PHE A 343 -25.84 -7.97 -17.02
CA PHE A 343 -25.49 -8.18 -15.64
C PHE A 343 -26.25 -9.32 -14.99
N VAL A 344 -25.56 -10.00 -14.10
CA VAL A 344 -26.04 -11.15 -13.35
C VAL A 344 -26.14 -10.75 -11.89
N VAL A 345 -27.23 -11.08 -11.22
CA VAL A 345 -27.46 -10.76 -9.83
C VAL A 345 -27.71 -12.02 -9.02
N ARG A 346 -26.96 -12.16 -7.94
CA ARG A 346 -27.22 -13.14 -6.90
C ARG A 346 -27.45 -12.42 -5.58
N PHE A 347 -28.68 -12.50 -5.08
CA PHE A 347 -29.08 -11.99 -3.77
C PHE A 347 -29.45 -13.13 -2.84
N GLN A 348 -28.76 -13.19 -1.68
CA GLN A 348 -29.12 -14.10 -0.60
C GLN A 348 -29.11 -13.38 0.75
N GLY A 349 -29.89 -13.86 1.72
CA GLY A 349 -29.96 -13.32 3.07
C GLY A 349 -30.98 -12.20 3.25
N THR A 350 -30.66 -11.18 4.05
CA THR A 350 -31.59 -10.14 4.49
C THR A 350 -32.23 -9.39 3.32
N ASN A 351 -33.57 -9.43 3.21
CA ASN A 351 -34.39 -8.77 2.18
C ASN A 351 -34.05 -9.20 0.73
N ALA A 352 -33.54 -10.42 0.54
CA ALA A 352 -33.18 -10.92 -0.79
C ALA A 352 -34.40 -11.00 -1.75
N GLU A 353 -35.54 -11.39 -1.26
CA GLU A 353 -36.78 -11.44 -2.06
C GLU A 353 -37.24 -10.04 -2.45
N GLU A 354 -37.27 -9.10 -1.49
CA GLU A 354 -37.61 -7.70 -1.74
C GLU A 354 -36.65 -7.06 -2.78
N GLY A 355 -35.34 -7.31 -2.64
CA GLY A 355 -34.33 -6.84 -3.61
C GLY A 355 -34.57 -7.39 -5.02
N ARG A 356 -34.91 -8.70 -5.16
CA ARG A 356 -35.24 -9.30 -6.45
C ARG A 356 -36.53 -8.72 -7.04
N ASN A 357 -37.57 -8.49 -6.21
CA ASN A 357 -38.82 -7.90 -6.64
C ASN A 357 -38.63 -6.46 -7.15
N LEU A 358 -37.80 -5.64 -6.47
CA LEU A 358 -37.46 -4.30 -6.92
C LEU A 358 -36.75 -4.29 -8.29
N LEU A 359 -35.81 -5.21 -8.52
CA LEU A 359 -35.14 -5.34 -9.82
C LEU A 359 -36.11 -5.82 -10.90
N ALA A 360 -36.94 -6.80 -10.61
CA ALA A 360 -37.91 -7.34 -11.58
C ALA A 360 -38.97 -6.29 -11.99
N ALA A 361 -39.40 -5.44 -11.06
CA ALA A 361 -40.39 -4.39 -11.32
C ALA A 361 -39.80 -3.17 -12.10
N SER A 362 -38.47 -3.06 -12.19
CA SER A 362 -37.82 -1.88 -12.76
C SER A 362 -37.74 -1.84 -14.29
N GLY A 363 -38.00 -2.96 -14.96
CA GLY A 363 -37.79 -3.12 -16.39
C GLY A 363 -36.32 -3.25 -16.81
N LEU A 364 -35.39 -3.31 -15.88
CA LEU A 364 -33.99 -3.53 -16.16
C LEU A 364 -33.73 -5.00 -16.51
N GLU A 365 -33.06 -5.24 -17.64
CA GLU A 365 -32.71 -6.60 -18.05
C GLU A 365 -31.52 -7.12 -17.24
N TYR A 366 -31.73 -8.25 -16.52
CA TYR A 366 -30.69 -8.94 -15.79
C TYR A 366 -30.95 -10.44 -15.69
N GLU A 367 -29.93 -11.23 -15.44
CA GLU A 367 -30.05 -12.66 -15.14
C GLU A 367 -29.95 -12.87 -13.63
N SER A 368 -30.91 -13.58 -13.02
CA SER A 368 -30.83 -13.96 -11.61
C SER A 368 -30.14 -15.31 -11.45
N ALA A 369 -29.37 -15.50 -10.37
CA ALA A 369 -28.75 -16.77 -10.01
C ALA A 369 -28.97 -17.09 -8.53
N GLU A 370 -29.07 -18.38 -8.19
CA GLU A 370 -29.25 -18.82 -6.80
C GLU A 370 -27.96 -19.19 -6.11
N THR A 371 -27.02 -19.83 -6.82
CA THR A 371 -25.72 -20.23 -6.28
C THR A 371 -24.60 -19.37 -6.83
N MET A 372 -23.48 -19.32 -6.09
CA MET A 372 -22.30 -18.57 -6.53
C MET A 372 -21.69 -19.15 -7.82
N GLY A 373 -21.64 -20.48 -7.93
CA GLY A 373 -21.12 -21.15 -9.12
C GLY A 373 -21.99 -20.88 -10.35
N GLU A 374 -23.33 -20.90 -10.20
CA GLU A 374 -24.26 -20.52 -11.25
C GLU A 374 -24.08 -19.05 -11.66
N ALA A 375 -23.97 -18.14 -10.70
CA ALA A 375 -23.77 -16.72 -10.95
C ALA A 375 -22.50 -16.46 -11.75
N ALA A 376 -21.38 -17.08 -11.37
CA ALA A 376 -20.12 -17.00 -12.09
C ALA A 376 -20.22 -17.57 -13.52
N ALA A 377 -20.83 -18.76 -13.67
CA ALA A 377 -21.01 -19.38 -14.99
C ALA A 377 -21.87 -18.53 -15.93
N ARG A 378 -22.98 -17.94 -15.43
CA ARG A 378 -23.85 -17.03 -16.19
C ARG A 378 -23.10 -15.74 -16.58
N ALA A 379 -22.34 -15.15 -15.67
CA ALA A 379 -21.54 -13.95 -15.96
C ALA A 379 -20.48 -14.22 -17.04
N VAL A 380 -19.80 -15.37 -16.99
CA VAL A 380 -18.84 -15.78 -18.01
C VAL A 380 -19.51 -16.01 -19.36
N ALA A 381 -20.66 -16.69 -19.38
CA ALA A 381 -21.42 -16.90 -20.61
C ALA A 381 -21.93 -15.58 -21.21
N ALA A 382 -22.38 -14.64 -20.38
CA ALA A 382 -22.81 -13.31 -20.81
C ALA A 382 -21.65 -12.50 -21.42
N ALA A 383 -20.47 -12.52 -20.77
CA ALA A 383 -19.27 -11.85 -21.27
C ALA A 383 -18.80 -12.39 -22.64
N ARG A 384 -18.91 -13.71 -22.87
CA ARG A 384 -18.58 -14.34 -24.15
C ARG A 384 -19.52 -13.87 -25.27
N ARG A 385 -20.84 -13.86 -25.02
CA ARG A 385 -21.85 -13.35 -25.99
C ARG A 385 -21.58 -11.91 -26.41
N THR A 386 -21.22 -11.06 -25.45
CA THR A 386 -20.89 -9.66 -25.73
C THR A 386 -19.59 -9.52 -26.56
N GLY A 387 -18.64 -10.42 -26.37
CA GLY A 387 -17.39 -10.46 -27.13
C GLY A 387 -17.55 -10.83 -28.60
N GLU A 388 -18.42 -11.80 -28.90
CA GLU A 388 -18.72 -12.27 -30.25
C GLU A 388 -19.52 -11.25 -31.06
N GLY A 389 -20.34 -10.41 -30.42
CA GLY A 389 -21.13 -9.37 -31.10
C GLY A 389 -20.37 -8.07 -31.41
N ARG A 390 -19.11 -7.93 -30.92
CA ARG A 390 -18.24 -6.77 -31.17
C ARG A 390 -17.07 -7.06 -32.12
N ALA A 391 -16.89 -8.31 -32.55
CA ALA A 391 -15.92 -8.74 -33.56
C ALA A 391 -16.57 -8.73 -34.96
#